data_6936817e73232f77a123aa33c6d84e3d
#
_entry.id   6936817e73232f77a123aa33c6d84e3d
#
_cell.length_a   1.000
_cell.length_b   1.000
_cell.length_c   1.000
_cell.angle_alpha   90.00
_cell.angle_beta   90.00
_cell.angle_gamma   90.00
#
_symmetry.space_group_name_H-M   'P 1'
#
loop_
_entity.id
_entity.type
_entity.pdbx_description
1 polymer ?
#
loop_
_entity_poly.entity_id
_entity_poly.type
_entity_poly.pdbx_seq_one_letter_code
_entity_poly.pdbx_strand_id
1 'polypeptide(L)'
;MRTAKRALWRAAALAVVLLVMIGGMGFLLRPVSYFNAWMYLHEDLNGIESRTVQVEGYRVHYLAEGPVNGPVVVLVHGLGGNAEDWRNLAPYLAKAGFRVYMPDLLGYGRSDMPAAFSYSVCDEAGIVVGFMNALGLKQVELGGWSMGGWIAEIVAVEHPERVSRLMLFDAAGLEVKPDWNTNLFTPTTPAQLDELNVLLMPHPQPVPAFVARDIIRTIGKGGWVIKRAVASMLTARDVTDSELPELKMPVLIVWGSQDRIFPLAQAETMHRLIPQSQLEIFPGCGHLAPLECTCAMGPKVVKFAQQ
;
A
#
# COMPACT_ATOMS: atom_id res chain seq x y z
N MET A 1 52.46 -30.03 -5.41
CA MET A 1 51.01 -30.16 -5.26
C MET A 1 50.40 -29.54 -4.00
N ARG A 2 50.96 -29.73 -2.78
CA ARG A 2 50.41 -29.17 -1.53
C ARG A 2 50.46 -27.64 -1.42
N THR A 3 51.48 -26.99 -1.98
CA THR A 3 51.65 -25.51 -1.99
C THR A 3 50.65 -24.82 -2.92
N ALA A 4 50.39 -25.35 -4.10
CA ALA A 4 49.41 -24.83 -5.04
C ALA A 4 47.97 -24.91 -4.50
N LYS A 5 47.62 -26.03 -3.85
CA LYS A 5 46.32 -26.16 -3.17
C LYS A 5 46.12 -25.13 -2.04
N ARG A 6 47.16 -24.89 -1.22
CA ARG A 6 47.11 -23.88 -0.16
C ARG A 6 46.98 -22.45 -0.70
N ALA A 7 47.63 -22.13 -1.82
CA ALA A 7 47.50 -20.85 -2.50
C ALA A 7 46.08 -20.64 -3.04
N LEU A 8 45.50 -21.68 -3.66
CA LEU A 8 44.10 -21.64 -4.16
C LEU A 8 43.10 -21.43 -3.05
N TRP A 9 43.22 -22.14 -1.93
CA TRP A 9 42.34 -21.96 -0.75
C TRP A 9 42.48 -20.57 -0.14
N ARG A 10 43.69 -20.00 -0.09
CA ARG A 10 43.87 -18.62 0.41
C ARG A 10 43.25 -17.61 -0.55
N ALA A 11 43.39 -17.76 -1.85
CA ALA A 11 42.78 -16.90 -2.85
C ALA A 11 41.22 -16.97 -2.75
N ALA A 12 40.66 -18.19 -2.62
CA ALA A 12 39.24 -18.39 -2.45
C ALA A 12 38.73 -17.74 -1.15
N ALA A 13 39.43 -17.90 -0.04
CA ALA A 13 39.08 -17.27 1.24
C ALA A 13 39.10 -15.75 1.16
N LEU A 14 40.13 -15.17 0.53
CA LEU A 14 40.22 -13.73 0.30
C LEU A 14 39.07 -13.21 -0.58
N ALA A 15 38.72 -13.95 -1.65
CA ALA A 15 37.59 -13.62 -2.51
C ALA A 15 36.26 -13.61 -1.72
N VAL A 16 36.03 -14.61 -0.88
CA VAL A 16 34.83 -14.68 -0.01
C VAL A 16 34.80 -13.50 0.96
N VAL A 17 35.91 -13.19 1.63
CA VAL A 17 35.99 -12.03 2.55
C VAL A 17 35.68 -10.73 1.80
N LEU A 18 36.25 -10.56 0.60
CA LEU A 18 36.00 -9.37 -0.22
C LEU A 18 34.53 -9.26 -0.62
N LEU A 19 33.89 -10.36 -1.04
CA LEU A 19 32.45 -10.40 -1.37
C LEU A 19 31.57 -10.05 -0.17
N VAL A 20 31.91 -10.57 1.01
CA VAL A 20 31.18 -10.24 2.25
C VAL A 20 31.35 -8.76 2.61
N MET A 21 32.55 -8.21 2.47
CA MET A 21 32.80 -6.78 2.70
C MET A 21 32.04 -5.89 1.70
N ILE A 22 32.07 -6.24 0.41
CA ILE A 22 31.33 -5.50 -0.63
C ILE A 22 29.82 -5.57 -0.37
N GLY A 23 29.30 -6.76 -0.05
CA GLY A 23 27.88 -6.97 0.31
C GLY A 23 27.49 -6.17 1.56
N GLY A 24 28.29 -6.22 2.62
CA GLY A 24 28.07 -5.45 3.83
C GLY A 24 28.10 -3.93 3.61
N MET A 25 29.08 -3.45 2.84
CA MET A 25 29.16 -2.03 2.48
C MET A 25 27.95 -1.62 1.61
N GLY A 26 27.58 -2.46 0.64
CA GLY A 26 26.38 -2.25 -0.18
C GLY A 26 25.10 -2.13 0.67
N PHE A 27 24.94 -3.03 1.65
CA PHE A 27 23.81 -2.96 2.60
C PHE A 27 23.81 -1.65 3.40
N LEU A 28 24.95 -1.22 3.95
CA LEU A 28 25.03 0.03 4.72
C LEU A 28 24.73 1.27 3.88
N LEU A 29 25.02 1.23 2.58
CA LEU A 29 24.76 2.35 1.66
C LEU A 29 23.36 2.34 1.04
N ARG A 30 22.73 1.16 0.90
CA ARG A 30 21.48 0.94 0.17
C ARG A 30 20.56 -0.08 0.85
N PRO A 31 20.26 0.04 2.17
CA PRO A 31 19.46 -0.94 2.89
C PRO A 31 18.06 -1.15 2.30
N VAL A 32 17.42 -0.09 1.76
CA VAL A 32 16.12 -0.20 1.10
C VAL A 32 16.20 -1.08 -0.16
N SER A 33 17.29 -0.98 -0.94
CA SER A 33 17.47 -1.84 -2.12
C SER A 33 17.65 -3.31 -1.74
N TYR A 34 18.35 -3.60 -0.64
CA TYR A 34 18.49 -4.97 -0.12
C TYR A 34 17.16 -5.51 0.43
N PHE A 35 16.41 -4.64 1.12
CA PHE A 35 15.06 -5.00 1.58
C PHE A 35 14.14 -5.33 0.40
N ASN A 36 14.13 -4.51 -0.65
CA ASN A 36 13.34 -4.76 -1.85
C ASN A 36 13.76 -6.07 -2.56
N ALA A 37 15.08 -6.32 -2.68
CA ALA A 37 15.58 -7.58 -3.25
C ALA A 37 15.13 -8.80 -2.43
N TRP A 38 15.13 -8.68 -1.10
CA TRP A 38 14.60 -9.71 -0.22
C TRP A 38 13.10 -9.89 -0.40
N MET A 39 12.33 -8.79 -0.52
CA MET A 39 10.88 -8.86 -0.79
C MET A 39 10.57 -9.58 -2.10
N TYR A 40 11.30 -9.27 -3.18
CA TYR A 40 11.12 -9.94 -4.48
C TYR A 40 11.44 -11.44 -4.42
N LEU A 41 12.51 -11.80 -3.70
CA LEU A 41 12.81 -13.22 -3.45
C LEU A 41 11.70 -13.89 -2.62
N HIS A 42 11.16 -13.19 -1.64
CA HIS A 42 10.04 -13.69 -0.83
C HIS A 42 8.77 -13.88 -1.68
N GLU A 43 8.46 -12.95 -2.59
CA GLU A 43 7.37 -13.11 -3.56
C GLU A 43 7.52 -14.40 -4.37
N ASP A 44 8.69 -14.60 -4.99
CA ASP A 44 8.99 -15.79 -5.81
C ASP A 44 8.88 -17.08 -4.99
N LEU A 45 9.46 -17.11 -3.77
CA LEU A 45 9.47 -18.30 -2.91
C LEU A 45 8.08 -18.68 -2.38
N ASN A 46 7.17 -17.72 -2.26
CA ASN A 46 5.80 -17.95 -1.78
C ASN A 46 4.77 -18.06 -2.92
N GLY A 47 5.21 -18.04 -4.18
CA GLY A 47 4.34 -18.17 -5.33
C GLY A 47 3.44 -16.96 -5.54
N ILE A 48 3.83 -15.77 -5.05
CA ILE A 48 3.15 -14.51 -5.30
C ILE A 48 3.53 -14.08 -6.73
N GLU A 49 2.52 -13.91 -7.56
CA GLU A 49 2.73 -13.52 -8.95
C GLU A 49 3.02 -12.02 -9.04
N SER A 50 4.17 -11.65 -9.59
CA SER A 50 4.57 -10.28 -9.91
C SER A 50 4.43 -10.07 -11.41
N ARG A 51 3.50 -9.23 -11.85
CA ARG A 51 3.14 -9.06 -13.26
C ARG A 51 2.92 -7.60 -13.63
N THR A 52 2.80 -7.33 -14.92
CA THR A 52 2.43 -6.03 -15.46
C THR A 52 1.31 -6.16 -16.46
N VAL A 53 0.46 -5.13 -16.56
CA VAL A 53 -0.60 -5.01 -17.53
C VAL A 53 -0.63 -3.60 -18.12
N GLN A 54 -1.09 -3.45 -19.36
CA GLN A 54 -1.27 -2.15 -19.99
C GLN A 54 -2.65 -1.59 -19.64
N VAL A 55 -2.67 -0.37 -19.08
CA VAL A 55 -3.87 0.37 -18.72
C VAL A 55 -3.75 1.76 -19.33
N GLU A 56 -4.62 2.08 -20.28
CA GLU A 56 -4.65 3.41 -20.97
C GLU A 56 -3.28 3.86 -21.51
N GLY A 57 -2.46 2.91 -21.96
CA GLY A 57 -1.13 3.19 -22.50
C GLY A 57 -0.02 3.24 -21.46
N TYR A 58 -0.32 3.10 -20.19
CA TYR A 58 0.64 3.00 -19.09
C TYR A 58 0.84 1.55 -18.67
N ARG A 59 2.04 1.23 -18.22
CA ARG A 59 2.35 -0.05 -17.61
C ARG A 59 2.03 0.02 -16.12
N VAL A 60 1.04 -0.76 -15.69
CA VAL A 60 0.67 -0.96 -14.29
C VAL A 60 1.23 -2.29 -13.83
N HIS A 61 2.08 -2.25 -12.79
CA HIS A 61 2.55 -3.44 -12.10
C HIS A 61 1.52 -3.86 -11.04
N TYR A 62 1.46 -5.16 -10.75
CA TYR A 62 0.63 -5.69 -9.67
C TYR A 62 1.20 -6.99 -9.11
N LEU A 63 0.91 -7.24 -7.86
CA LEU A 63 1.05 -8.54 -7.23
C LEU A 63 -0.29 -9.28 -7.28
N ALA A 64 -0.22 -10.62 -7.38
CA ALA A 64 -1.41 -11.43 -7.29
C ALA A 64 -1.13 -12.71 -6.50
N GLU A 65 -2.07 -13.09 -5.63
CA GLU A 65 -1.96 -14.24 -4.74
C GLU A 65 -3.29 -15.00 -4.66
N GLY A 66 -3.23 -16.29 -4.35
CA GLY A 66 -4.39 -17.16 -4.18
C GLY A 66 -4.86 -17.85 -5.45
N PRO A 67 -5.91 -18.68 -5.38
CA PRO A 67 -6.36 -19.53 -6.47
C PRO A 67 -6.88 -18.70 -7.66
N VAL A 68 -6.42 -19.03 -8.87
CA VAL A 68 -6.73 -18.26 -10.11
C VAL A 68 -8.25 -18.15 -10.37
N ASN A 69 -9.02 -19.14 -9.97
CA ASN A 69 -10.48 -19.18 -10.18
C ASN A 69 -11.27 -18.78 -8.91
N GLY A 70 -10.62 -18.24 -7.89
CA GLY A 70 -11.28 -17.76 -6.68
C GLY A 70 -12.08 -16.47 -6.92
N PRO A 71 -13.02 -16.13 -6.02
CA PRO A 71 -13.61 -14.80 -5.98
C PRO A 71 -12.53 -13.73 -5.93
N VAL A 72 -12.76 -12.61 -6.60
CA VAL A 72 -11.70 -11.61 -6.79
C VAL A 72 -11.77 -10.51 -5.76
N VAL A 73 -10.64 -10.24 -5.12
CA VAL A 73 -10.40 -9.05 -4.29
C VAL A 73 -9.34 -8.17 -4.96
N VAL A 74 -9.58 -6.88 -5.05
CA VAL A 74 -8.59 -5.87 -5.46
C VAL A 74 -8.28 -4.98 -4.26
N LEU A 75 -7.01 -4.83 -3.91
CA LEU A 75 -6.55 -4.03 -2.75
C LEU A 75 -5.68 -2.86 -3.22
N VAL A 76 -6.15 -1.64 -3.00
CA VAL A 76 -5.51 -0.39 -3.44
C VAL A 76 -4.74 0.25 -2.29
N HIS A 77 -3.42 0.45 -2.46
CA HIS A 77 -2.53 1.01 -1.45
C HIS A 77 -2.72 2.53 -1.24
N GLY A 78 -2.19 3.05 -0.14
CA GLY A 78 -2.22 4.47 0.22
C GLY A 78 -1.14 5.33 -0.43
N LEU A 79 -1.12 6.61 -0.09
CA LEU A 79 -0.14 7.59 -0.54
C LEU A 79 1.29 7.17 -0.17
N GLY A 80 2.17 7.13 -1.17
CA GLY A 80 3.58 6.72 -0.97
C GLY A 80 3.79 5.23 -0.77
N GLY A 81 2.72 4.44 -0.80
CA GLY A 81 2.73 2.99 -0.68
C GLY A 81 2.95 2.25 -2.00
N ASN A 82 2.74 0.96 -1.97
CA ASN A 82 2.81 0.07 -3.13
C ASN A 82 2.13 -1.28 -2.83
N ALA A 83 2.11 -2.20 -3.79
CA ALA A 83 1.46 -3.52 -3.68
C ALA A 83 1.92 -4.34 -2.46
N GLU A 84 3.21 -4.22 -2.07
CA GLU A 84 3.76 -4.96 -0.92
C GLU A 84 3.18 -4.52 0.44
N ASP A 85 2.49 -3.41 0.52
CA ASP A 85 1.83 -2.95 1.76
C ASP A 85 0.75 -3.93 2.23
N TRP A 86 0.21 -4.71 1.31
CA TRP A 86 -0.79 -5.73 1.58
C TRP A 86 -0.24 -7.11 1.96
N ARG A 87 1.11 -7.27 2.03
CA ARG A 87 1.82 -8.54 2.30
C ARG A 87 1.36 -9.29 3.55
N ASN A 88 0.86 -8.56 4.55
CA ASN A 88 0.38 -9.18 5.79
C ASN A 88 -1.09 -9.61 5.68
N LEU A 89 -1.93 -8.88 4.94
CA LEU A 89 -3.37 -9.13 4.84
C LEU A 89 -3.74 -10.08 3.68
N ALA A 90 -3.11 -9.92 2.52
CA ALA A 90 -3.42 -10.73 1.34
C ALA A 90 -3.36 -12.24 1.58
N PRO A 91 -2.39 -12.79 2.36
CA PRO A 91 -2.36 -14.22 2.65
C PRO A 91 -3.58 -14.76 3.41
N TYR A 92 -4.27 -13.93 4.21
CA TYR A 92 -5.50 -14.34 4.89
C TYR A 92 -6.63 -14.58 3.87
N LEU A 93 -6.79 -13.65 2.93
CA LEU A 93 -7.77 -13.75 1.86
C LEU A 93 -7.44 -14.89 0.88
N ALA A 94 -6.17 -15.00 0.47
CA ALA A 94 -5.71 -16.07 -0.41
C ALA A 94 -5.94 -17.47 0.17
N LYS A 95 -5.64 -17.66 1.47
CA LYS A 95 -5.92 -18.91 2.20
C LYS A 95 -7.41 -19.19 2.35
N ALA A 96 -8.24 -18.16 2.37
CA ALA A 96 -9.71 -18.29 2.40
C ALA A 96 -10.32 -18.58 1.02
N GLY A 97 -9.49 -18.67 -0.03
CA GLY A 97 -9.89 -19.05 -1.38
C GLY A 97 -10.12 -17.89 -2.34
N PHE A 98 -9.79 -16.66 -1.96
CA PHE A 98 -9.89 -15.49 -2.84
C PHE A 98 -8.66 -15.36 -3.75
N ARG A 99 -8.89 -14.85 -4.96
CA ARG A 99 -7.85 -14.34 -5.84
C ARG A 99 -7.63 -12.87 -5.53
N VAL A 100 -6.50 -12.53 -4.92
CA VAL A 100 -6.19 -11.17 -4.47
C VAL A 100 -5.28 -10.50 -5.49
N TYR A 101 -5.66 -9.33 -5.98
CA TYR A 101 -4.86 -8.47 -6.84
C TYR A 101 -4.49 -7.19 -6.09
N MET A 102 -3.23 -6.81 -6.16
CA MET A 102 -2.68 -5.64 -5.49
C MET A 102 -1.92 -4.80 -6.53
N PRO A 103 -2.60 -3.85 -7.21
CA PRO A 103 -1.92 -2.98 -8.17
C PRO A 103 -1.04 -1.96 -7.46
N ASP A 104 0.11 -1.64 -8.09
CA ASP A 104 0.81 -0.39 -7.85
C ASP A 104 0.11 0.72 -8.64
N LEU A 105 -0.37 1.76 -7.98
CA LEU A 105 -0.92 2.95 -8.65
C LEU A 105 0.14 3.63 -9.52
N LEU A 106 -0.26 4.48 -10.46
CA LEU A 106 0.71 5.22 -11.28
C LEU A 106 1.58 6.12 -10.40
N GLY A 107 2.88 6.16 -10.70
CA GLY A 107 3.87 6.90 -9.91
C GLY A 107 4.36 6.19 -8.65
N TYR A 108 3.85 5.01 -8.35
CA TYR A 108 4.21 4.22 -7.17
C TYR A 108 4.77 2.85 -7.55
N GLY A 109 5.47 2.23 -6.61
CA GLY A 109 6.00 0.87 -6.75
C GLY A 109 6.80 0.65 -8.03
N ARG A 110 6.36 -0.32 -8.83
CA ARG A 110 6.98 -0.73 -10.11
C ARG A 110 6.17 -0.29 -11.34
N SER A 111 5.09 0.48 -11.14
CA SER A 111 4.29 1.07 -12.21
C SER A 111 4.97 2.26 -12.88
N ASP A 112 4.49 2.66 -14.05
CA ASP A 112 4.99 3.84 -14.75
C ASP A 112 4.74 5.13 -13.93
N MET A 113 5.60 6.12 -14.14
CA MET A 113 5.55 7.42 -13.45
C MET A 113 5.48 8.56 -14.48
N PRO A 114 4.35 8.71 -15.22
CA PRO A 114 4.25 9.67 -16.30
C PRO A 114 4.15 11.11 -15.78
N ALA A 115 5.01 11.99 -16.26
CA ALA A 115 5.05 13.40 -15.85
C ALA A 115 3.76 14.17 -16.18
N ALA A 116 3.03 13.75 -17.22
CA ALA A 116 1.79 14.37 -17.67
C ALA A 116 0.55 13.92 -16.90
N PHE A 117 0.63 12.84 -16.11
CA PHE A 117 -0.50 12.36 -15.32
C PHE A 117 -0.77 13.28 -14.12
N SER A 118 -2.03 13.46 -13.75
CA SER A 118 -2.41 14.43 -12.71
C SER A 118 -2.09 13.94 -11.30
N TYR A 119 -2.20 12.62 -11.07
CA TYR A 119 -2.16 11.97 -9.75
C TYR A 119 -3.28 12.45 -8.82
N SER A 120 -4.40 12.91 -9.38
CA SER A 120 -5.62 13.14 -8.62
C SER A 120 -6.24 11.80 -8.21
N VAL A 121 -7.01 11.82 -7.12
CA VAL A 121 -7.70 10.61 -6.62
C VAL A 121 -8.66 10.08 -7.68
N CYS A 122 -9.35 10.99 -8.39
CA CYS A 122 -10.28 10.67 -9.47
C CYS A 122 -9.58 9.97 -10.66
N ASP A 123 -8.43 10.51 -11.12
CA ASP A 123 -7.70 9.90 -12.23
C ASP A 123 -7.09 8.55 -11.84
N GLU A 124 -6.62 8.39 -10.59
CA GLU A 124 -6.18 7.09 -10.07
C GLU A 124 -7.35 6.09 -9.96
N ALA A 125 -8.56 6.55 -9.62
CA ALA A 125 -9.76 5.71 -9.68
C ALA A 125 -10.03 5.19 -11.10
N GLY A 126 -9.86 6.06 -12.11
CA GLY A 126 -9.90 5.67 -13.53
C GLY A 126 -8.87 4.59 -13.87
N ILE A 127 -7.64 4.71 -13.35
CA ILE A 127 -6.60 3.68 -13.53
C ILE A 127 -6.99 2.35 -12.86
N VAL A 128 -7.61 2.36 -11.68
CA VAL A 128 -8.10 1.13 -11.02
C VAL A 128 -9.20 0.47 -11.85
N VAL A 129 -10.15 1.23 -12.39
CA VAL A 129 -11.19 0.71 -13.30
C VAL A 129 -10.56 0.17 -14.59
N GLY A 130 -9.61 0.89 -15.17
CA GLY A 130 -8.83 0.46 -16.34
C GLY A 130 -8.05 -0.83 -16.07
N PHE A 131 -7.45 -0.99 -14.89
CA PHE A 131 -6.80 -2.21 -14.44
C PHE A 131 -7.77 -3.40 -14.38
N MET A 132 -8.94 -3.19 -13.78
CA MET A 132 -9.98 -4.22 -13.75
C MET A 132 -10.42 -4.63 -15.16
N ASN A 133 -10.56 -3.67 -16.08
CA ASN A 133 -10.92 -3.93 -17.47
C ASN A 133 -9.84 -4.72 -18.21
N ALA A 134 -8.58 -4.33 -18.04
CA ALA A 134 -7.43 -4.96 -18.69
C ALA A 134 -7.25 -6.44 -18.27
N LEU A 135 -7.65 -6.77 -17.04
CA LEU A 135 -7.66 -8.16 -16.53
C LEU A 135 -8.99 -8.88 -16.74
N GLY A 136 -10.01 -8.26 -17.35
CA GLY A 136 -11.32 -8.87 -17.57
C GLY A 136 -12.13 -9.07 -16.29
N LEU A 137 -11.81 -8.36 -15.22
CA LEU A 137 -12.50 -8.44 -13.93
C LEU A 137 -13.83 -7.68 -14.02
N LYS A 138 -14.93 -8.38 -14.09
CA LYS A 138 -16.26 -7.76 -14.28
C LYS A 138 -16.76 -7.12 -12.99
N GLN A 139 -16.66 -7.83 -11.88
CA GLN A 139 -17.06 -7.39 -10.55
C GLN A 139 -16.05 -7.93 -9.54
N VAL A 140 -15.69 -7.12 -8.55
CA VAL A 140 -14.69 -7.46 -7.53
C VAL A 140 -15.17 -7.07 -6.13
N GLU A 141 -14.59 -7.64 -5.12
CA GLU A 141 -14.53 -7.01 -3.80
C GLU A 141 -13.37 -6.01 -3.84
N LEU A 142 -13.66 -4.75 -3.53
CA LEU A 142 -12.67 -3.68 -3.60
C LEU A 142 -12.28 -3.22 -2.21
N GLY A 143 -10.99 -3.24 -1.92
CA GLY A 143 -10.44 -2.72 -0.68
C GLY A 143 -9.47 -1.57 -0.95
N GLY A 144 -9.43 -0.59 -0.07
CA GLY A 144 -8.46 0.50 -0.18
C GLY A 144 -8.02 1.04 1.16
N TRP A 145 -6.76 1.43 1.26
CA TRP A 145 -6.16 1.97 2.46
C TRP A 145 -5.78 3.44 2.29
N SER A 146 -6.20 4.30 3.25
CA SER A 146 -5.87 5.72 3.23
C SER A 146 -6.34 6.40 1.92
N MET A 147 -5.45 6.99 1.12
CA MET A 147 -5.75 7.49 -0.24
C MET A 147 -6.38 6.40 -1.12
N GLY A 148 -5.91 5.15 -1.02
CA GLY A 148 -6.50 4.02 -1.75
C GLY A 148 -7.94 3.72 -1.33
N GLY A 149 -8.30 4.02 -0.07
CA GLY A 149 -9.68 3.98 0.42
C GLY A 149 -10.56 4.99 -0.30
N TRP A 150 -10.10 6.23 -0.41
CA TRP A 150 -10.78 7.28 -1.17
C TRP A 150 -10.94 6.91 -2.66
N ILE A 151 -9.89 6.36 -3.28
CA ILE A 151 -9.96 5.84 -4.65
C ILE A 151 -11.04 4.74 -4.75
N ALA A 152 -11.08 3.81 -3.79
CA ALA A 152 -12.07 2.74 -3.77
C ALA A 152 -13.50 3.25 -3.58
N GLU A 153 -13.71 4.31 -2.77
CA GLU A 153 -15.00 5.00 -2.63
C GLU A 153 -15.47 5.59 -3.97
N ILE A 154 -14.60 6.32 -4.67
CA ILE A 154 -14.92 6.89 -5.99
C ILE A 154 -15.32 5.78 -6.96
N VAL A 155 -14.53 4.70 -7.05
CA VAL A 155 -14.88 3.55 -7.92
C VAL A 155 -16.23 2.95 -7.53
N ALA A 156 -16.53 2.82 -6.24
CA ALA A 156 -17.79 2.25 -5.77
C ALA A 156 -18.99 3.15 -6.01
N VAL A 157 -18.80 4.47 -5.98
CA VAL A 157 -19.83 5.47 -6.29
C VAL A 157 -20.09 5.55 -7.79
N GLU A 158 -19.05 5.68 -8.60
CA GLU A 158 -19.18 5.86 -10.05
C GLU A 158 -19.50 4.58 -10.80
N HIS A 159 -19.08 3.41 -10.26
CA HIS A 159 -19.23 2.08 -10.87
C HIS A 159 -19.77 1.04 -9.88
N PRO A 160 -20.96 1.26 -9.27
CA PRO A 160 -21.49 0.38 -8.22
C PRO A 160 -21.70 -1.06 -8.69
N GLU A 161 -21.93 -1.30 -9.98
CA GLU A 161 -22.06 -2.63 -10.57
C GLU A 161 -20.74 -3.41 -10.62
N ARG A 162 -19.61 -2.71 -10.47
CA ARG A 162 -18.26 -3.28 -10.50
C ARG A 162 -17.77 -3.71 -9.13
N VAL A 163 -18.42 -3.26 -8.06
CA VAL A 163 -18.01 -3.51 -6.68
C VAL A 163 -19.08 -4.32 -5.95
N SER A 164 -18.77 -5.56 -5.61
CA SER A 164 -19.68 -6.45 -4.87
C SER A 164 -19.65 -6.19 -3.36
N ARG A 165 -18.49 -5.80 -2.83
CA ARG A 165 -18.25 -5.38 -1.43
C ARG A 165 -17.14 -4.32 -1.41
N LEU A 166 -17.24 -3.39 -0.48
CA LEU A 166 -16.24 -2.34 -0.28
C LEU A 166 -15.59 -2.49 1.11
N MET A 167 -14.26 -2.41 1.16
CA MET A 167 -13.47 -2.48 2.40
C MET A 167 -12.59 -1.23 2.53
N LEU A 168 -12.79 -0.44 3.56
CA LEU A 168 -12.13 0.84 3.78
C LEU A 168 -11.23 0.74 5.01
N PHE A 169 -9.91 0.86 4.79
CA PHE A 169 -8.89 0.73 5.84
C PHE A 169 -8.30 2.11 6.13
N ASP A 170 -8.58 2.67 7.33
CA ASP A 170 -8.09 3.99 7.72
C ASP A 170 -8.21 5.00 6.56
N ALA A 171 -9.39 5.01 5.91
CA ALA A 171 -9.60 5.61 4.60
C ALA A 171 -9.65 7.14 4.67
N ALA A 172 -9.10 7.81 3.66
CA ALA A 172 -9.45 9.19 3.33
C ALA A 172 -10.80 9.21 2.59
N GLY A 173 -11.27 10.38 2.13
CA GLY A 173 -12.46 10.53 1.29
C GLY A 173 -13.43 11.56 1.84
N LEU A 174 -13.48 11.77 3.16
CA LEU A 174 -14.27 12.83 3.76
C LEU A 174 -13.56 14.19 3.67
N GLU A 175 -14.34 15.28 3.62
CA GLU A 175 -13.79 16.63 3.66
C GLU A 175 -13.18 16.92 5.03
N VAL A 176 -11.85 16.85 5.11
CA VAL A 176 -11.08 17.12 6.33
C VAL A 176 -9.88 17.98 6.02
N LYS A 177 -9.66 19.00 6.84
CA LYS A 177 -8.42 19.78 6.82
C LYS A 177 -7.41 19.10 7.76
N PRO A 178 -6.25 18.65 7.23
CA PRO A 178 -5.19 18.13 8.07
C PRO A 178 -4.74 19.22 9.07
N ASP A 179 -4.59 18.85 10.34
CA ASP A 179 -4.00 19.69 11.39
C ASP A 179 -2.49 19.43 11.57
N TRP A 180 -1.94 18.56 10.74
CA TRP A 180 -0.53 18.17 10.69
C TRP A 180 0.15 18.61 9.38
N ASN A 181 1.49 18.63 9.37
CA ASN A 181 2.29 19.08 8.23
C ASN A 181 2.31 18.04 7.10
N THR A 182 1.58 18.30 6.02
CA THR A 182 1.48 17.39 4.86
C THR A 182 2.80 17.18 4.13
N ASN A 183 3.81 18.07 4.29
CA ASN A 183 5.14 17.88 3.70
C ASN A 183 5.91 16.72 4.34
N LEU A 184 5.46 16.19 5.47
CA LEU A 184 6.08 15.02 6.11
C LEU A 184 6.02 13.76 5.25
N PHE A 185 5.08 13.66 4.30
CA PHE A 185 5.08 12.56 3.32
C PHE A 185 6.25 12.61 2.32
N THR A 186 6.99 13.71 2.27
CA THR A 186 8.23 13.84 1.49
C THR A 186 9.37 14.34 2.38
N PRO A 187 9.77 13.56 3.41
CA PRO A 187 10.78 13.99 4.38
C PRO A 187 12.12 14.20 3.70
N THR A 188 12.82 15.27 4.11
CA THR A 188 14.16 15.61 3.62
C THR A 188 15.23 15.46 4.71
N THR A 189 14.80 15.26 5.94
CA THR A 189 15.69 15.06 7.11
C THR A 189 15.22 13.85 7.94
N PRO A 190 16.13 13.19 8.68
CA PRO A 190 15.75 12.13 9.61
C PRO A 190 14.69 12.56 10.64
N ALA A 191 14.77 13.80 11.15
CA ALA A 191 13.78 14.31 12.09
C ALA A 191 12.36 14.35 11.48
N GLN A 192 12.23 14.80 10.23
CA GLN A 192 10.94 14.77 9.52
C GLN A 192 10.44 13.33 9.27
N LEU A 193 11.34 12.37 9.03
CA LEU A 193 10.96 10.97 8.92
C LEU A 193 10.46 10.42 10.27
N ASP A 194 11.11 10.80 11.37
CA ASP A 194 10.67 10.42 12.72
C ASP A 194 9.30 11.04 13.06
N GLU A 195 9.07 12.32 12.71
CA GLU A 195 7.76 12.98 12.83
C GLU A 195 6.68 12.26 12.02
N LEU A 196 6.98 11.87 10.77
CA LEU A 196 6.04 11.07 9.95
C LEU A 196 5.73 9.73 10.62
N ASN A 197 6.75 9.02 11.11
CA ASN A 197 6.54 7.74 11.78
C ASN A 197 5.66 7.88 13.04
N VAL A 198 5.79 8.97 13.78
CA VAL A 198 4.92 9.28 14.94
C VAL A 198 3.47 9.53 14.53
N LEU A 199 3.23 10.13 13.37
CA LEU A 199 1.87 10.30 12.84
C LEU A 199 1.27 8.97 12.40
N LEU A 200 2.07 8.13 11.74
CA LEU A 200 1.60 6.86 11.14
C LEU A 200 1.39 5.77 12.19
N MET A 201 2.22 5.72 13.23
CA MET A 201 2.24 4.62 14.20
C MET A 201 2.18 5.14 15.64
N PRO A 202 1.42 4.50 16.55
CA PRO A 202 1.40 4.87 17.98
C PRO A 202 2.75 4.64 18.66
N HIS A 203 3.46 3.58 18.25
CA HIS A 203 4.72 3.13 18.87
C HIS A 203 5.82 2.93 17.82
N PRO A 204 6.27 4.01 17.14
CA PRO A 204 7.28 3.89 16.09
C PRO A 204 8.62 3.44 16.69
N GLN A 205 9.27 2.50 16.00
CA GLN A 205 10.63 2.08 16.38
C GLN A 205 11.65 3.08 15.80
N PRO A 206 12.73 3.37 16.53
CA PRO A 206 13.79 4.22 16.02
C PRO A 206 14.40 3.67 14.72
N VAL A 207 14.49 4.50 13.70
CA VAL A 207 15.10 4.12 12.41
C VAL A 207 16.60 4.43 12.45
N PRO A 208 17.48 3.43 12.24
CA PRO A 208 18.92 3.67 12.19
C PRO A 208 19.28 4.73 11.15
N ALA A 209 20.23 5.62 11.45
CA ALA A 209 20.54 6.78 10.62
C ALA A 209 20.91 6.44 9.15
N PHE A 210 21.58 5.30 8.91
CA PHE A 210 21.92 4.85 7.56
C PHE A 210 20.67 4.39 6.78
N VAL A 211 19.68 3.78 7.47
CA VAL A 211 18.40 3.39 6.90
C VAL A 211 17.55 4.63 6.59
N ALA A 212 17.44 5.55 7.55
CA ALA A 212 16.70 6.80 7.38
C ALA A 212 17.19 7.60 6.16
N ARG A 213 18.53 7.72 5.98
CA ARG A 213 19.11 8.39 4.80
C ARG A 213 18.71 7.71 3.48
N ASP A 214 18.65 6.39 3.44
CA ASP A 214 18.27 5.65 2.22
C ASP A 214 16.76 5.73 1.95
N ILE A 215 15.93 5.69 2.99
CA ILE A 215 14.47 5.91 2.88
C ILE A 215 14.22 7.31 2.28
N ILE A 216 14.79 8.36 2.88
CA ILE A 216 14.64 9.75 2.42
C ILE A 216 15.06 9.88 0.95
N ARG A 217 16.21 9.30 0.59
CA ARG A 217 16.70 9.31 -0.79
C ARG A 217 15.73 8.57 -1.74
N THR A 218 15.14 7.47 -1.30
CA THR A 218 14.23 6.66 -2.09
C THR A 218 12.91 7.41 -2.31
N ILE A 219 12.32 7.97 -1.23
CA ILE A 219 11.14 8.83 -1.32
C ILE A 219 11.41 10.04 -2.23
N GLY A 220 12.60 10.65 -2.13
CA GLY A 220 12.98 11.81 -2.94
C GLY A 220 12.93 11.57 -4.46
N LYS A 221 13.07 10.34 -4.94
CA LYS A 221 12.96 10.01 -6.38
C LYS A 221 11.55 10.18 -6.91
N GLY A 222 10.52 9.79 -6.13
CA GLY A 222 9.10 9.89 -6.46
C GLY A 222 8.36 11.02 -5.73
N GLY A 223 9.06 11.81 -4.92
CA GLY A 223 8.45 12.80 -4.03
C GLY A 223 7.61 13.87 -4.75
N TRP A 224 7.90 14.14 -6.01
CA TRP A 224 7.11 15.06 -6.82
C TRP A 224 5.70 14.50 -7.13
N VAL A 225 5.55 13.18 -7.27
CA VAL A 225 4.25 12.49 -7.39
C VAL A 225 3.45 12.68 -6.10
N ILE A 226 4.06 12.34 -4.97
CA ILE A 226 3.43 12.49 -3.64
C ILE A 226 2.95 13.94 -3.44
N LYS A 227 3.79 14.93 -3.74
CA LYS A 227 3.42 16.35 -3.63
C LYS A 227 2.24 16.71 -4.52
N ARG A 228 2.19 16.19 -5.75
CA ARG A 228 1.10 16.43 -6.69
C ARG A 228 -0.20 15.78 -6.22
N ALA A 229 -0.15 14.53 -5.76
CA ALA A 229 -1.29 13.84 -5.18
C ALA A 229 -1.84 14.58 -3.95
N VAL A 230 -0.97 14.94 -2.99
CA VAL A 230 -1.35 15.73 -1.81
C VAL A 230 -1.98 17.07 -2.21
N ALA A 231 -1.39 17.79 -3.17
CA ALA A 231 -1.95 19.05 -3.65
C ALA A 231 -3.36 18.88 -4.24
N SER A 232 -3.62 17.78 -4.96
CA SER A 232 -4.95 17.45 -5.45
C SER A 232 -5.92 17.12 -4.31
N MET A 233 -5.53 16.25 -3.39
CA MET A 233 -6.35 15.85 -2.23
C MET A 233 -6.78 17.06 -1.39
N LEU A 234 -5.89 18.04 -1.17
CA LEU A 234 -6.16 19.25 -0.41
C LEU A 234 -7.14 20.21 -1.09
N THR A 235 -7.51 20.00 -2.36
CA THR A 235 -8.55 20.80 -3.03
C THR A 235 -9.96 20.44 -2.58
N ALA A 236 -10.14 19.29 -1.95
CA ALA A 236 -11.41 18.70 -1.56
C ALA A 236 -12.44 18.60 -2.73
N ARG A 237 -11.96 18.51 -3.97
CA ARG A 237 -12.85 18.42 -5.15
C ARG A 237 -13.51 17.06 -5.30
N ASP A 238 -12.77 16.02 -4.90
CA ASP A 238 -13.14 14.62 -5.15
C ASP A 238 -13.65 13.93 -3.87
N VAL A 239 -14.06 14.73 -2.83
CA VAL A 239 -14.62 14.18 -1.58
C VAL A 239 -15.94 13.48 -1.84
N THR A 240 -16.21 12.43 -1.08
CA THR A 240 -17.34 11.50 -1.31
C THR A 240 -18.46 11.63 -0.27
N ASP A 241 -18.38 12.62 0.63
CA ASP A 241 -19.32 12.79 1.75
C ASP A 241 -20.80 12.74 1.31
N SER A 242 -21.13 13.38 0.20
CA SER A 242 -22.49 13.47 -0.33
C SER A 242 -22.97 12.19 -1.00
N GLU A 243 -22.05 11.39 -1.55
CA GLU A 243 -22.34 10.18 -2.33
C GLU A 243 -22.28 8.89 -1.49
N LEU A 244 -21.55 8.88 -0.37
CA LEU A 244 -21.44 7.70 0.51
C LEU A 244 -22.79 7.12 0.95
N PRO A 245 -23.86 7.93 1.24
CA PRO A 245 -25.18 7.39 1.57
C PRO A 245 -25.85 6.63 0.42
N GLU A 246 -25.39 6.81 -0.82
CA GLU A 246 -25.95 6.16 -2.02
C GLU A 246 -25.37 4.77 -2.27
N LEU A 247 -24.28 4.40 -1.59
CA LEU A 247 -23.65 3.08 -1.71
C LEU A 247 -24.66 1.97 -1.37
N LYS A 248 -24.75 0.93 -2.21
CA LYS A 248 -25.73 -0.17 -2.06
C LYS A 248 -25.07 -1.48 -1.65
N MET A 249 -23.76 -1.65 -1.96
CA MET A 249 -23.02 -2.84 -1.58
C MET A 249 -22.75 -2.87 -0.07
N PRO A 250 -22.50 -4.06 0.52
CA PRO A 250 -21.95 -4.16 1.87
C PRO A 250 -20.63 -3.42 1.98
N VAL A 251 -20.43 -2.69 3.09
CA VAL A 251 -19.21 -1.93 3.36
C VAL A 251 -18.63 -2.36 4.71
N LEU A 252 -17.32 -2.63 4.74
CA LEU A 252 -16.55 -2.81 5.96
C LEU A 252 -15.62 -1.60 6.16
N ILE A 253 -15.76 -0.91 7.27
CA ILE A 253 -14.87 0.16 7.71
C ILE A 253 -13.95 -0.41 8.78
N VAL A 254 -12.66 -0.35 8.55
CA VAL A 254 -11.60 -0.84 9.43
C VAL A 254 -10.75 0.33 9.88
N TRP A 255 -10.52 0.47 11.20
CA TRP A 255 -9.82 1.66 11.69
C TRP A 255 -8.94 1.38 12.89
N GLY A 256 -7.72 1.96 12.88
CA GLY A 256 -6.86 2.01 14.04
C GLY A 256 -7.34 3.04 15.05
N SER A 257 -7.56 2.64 16.31
CA SER A 257 -8.08 3.54 17.35
C SER A 257 -7.15 4.70 17.69
N GLN A 258 -5.87 4.62 17.28
CA GLN A 258 -4.85 5.63 17.54
C GLN A 258 -4.31 6.25 16.24
N ASP A 259 -5.09 6.21 15.17
CA ASP A 259 -4.77 6.89 13.92
C ASP A 259 -4.69 8.42 14.16
N ARG A 260 -3.52 8.99 13.84
CA ARG A 260 -3.25 10.43 13.97
C ARG A 260 -3.29 11.16 12.63
N ILE A 261 -3.40 10.43 11.53
CA ILE A 261 -3.65 10.99 10.19
C ILE A 261 -5.13 11.27 10.04
N PHE A 262 -5.97 10.25 10.31
CA PHE A 262 -7.42 10.34 10.29
C PHE A 262 -7.99 9.89 11.64
N PRO A 263 -8.36 10.84 12.54
CA PRO A 263 -8.91 10.50 13.84
C PRO A 263 -10.14 9.60 13.75
N LEU A 264 -10.35 8.75 14.77
CA LEU A 264 -11.45 7.77 14.84
C LEU A 264 -12.83 8.38 14.57
N ALA A 265 -13.03 9.67 14.89
CA ALA A 265 -14.25 10.39 14.58
C ALA A 265 -14.60 10.42 13.08
N GLN A 266 -13.61 10.25 12.19
CA GLN A 266 -13.87 10.11 10.75
C GLN A 266 -14.47 8.74 10.41
N ALA A 267 -13.95 7.66 10.99
CA ALA A 267 -14.56 6.33 10.86
C ALA A 267 -16.02 6.32 11.32
N GLU A 268 -16.29 6.95 12.46
CA GLU A 268 -17.66 7.10 13.01
C GLU A 268 -18.54 7.94 12.08
N THR A 269 -18.00 8.98 11.46
CA THR A 269 -18.73 9.81 10.50
C THR A 269 -19.03 9.01 9.23
N MET A 270 -18.04 8.32 8.67
CA MET A 270 -18.21 7.44 7.52
C MET A 270 -19.25 6.34 7.77
N HIS A 271 -19.20 5.73 8.96
CA HIS A 271 -20.18 4.73 9.38
C HIS A 271 -21.61 5.30 9.48
N ARG A 272 -21.77 6.54 9.95
CA ARG A 272 -23.08 7.22 9.95
C ARG A 272 -23.58 7.55 8.55
N LEU A 273 -22.69 7.90 7.63
CA LEU A 273 -23.04 8.19 6.23
C LEU A 273 -23.37 6.92 5.44
N ILE A 274 -22.87 5.77 5.85
CA ILE A 274 -23.09 4.46 5.20
C ILE A 274 -23.83 3.53 6.19
N PRO A 275 -25.16 3.61 6.30
CA PRO A 275 -25.90 2.91 7.35
C PRO A 275 -25.79 1.37 7.33
N GLN A 276 -25.50 0.77 6.15
CA GLN A 276 -25.31 -0.68 6.00
C GLN A 276 -23.88 -1.10 6.28
N SER A 277 -22.96 -0.19 6.62
CA SER A 277 -21.58 -0.55 6.90
C SER A 277 -21.41 -1.28 8.23
N GLN A 278 -20.36 -2.09 8.31
CA GLN A 278 -19.83 -2.66 9.53
C GLN A 278 -18.58 -1.85 9.92
N LEU A 279 -18.48 -1.41 11.18
CA LEU A 279 -17.33 -0.69 11.71
C LEU A 279 -16.54 -1.59 12.65
N GLU A 280 -15.27 -1.83 12.31
CA GLU A 280 -14.31 -2.60 13.10
C GLU A 280 -13.15 -1.71 13.55
N ILE A 281 -13.08 -1.44 14.85
CA ILE A 281 -12.05 -0.60 15.46
C ILE A 281 -11.00 -1.51 16.11
N PHE A 282 -9.71 -1.24 15.81
CA PHE A 282 -8.58 -2.01 16.33
C PHE A 282 -7.82 -1.21 17.39
N PRO A 283 -7.97 -1.59 18.69
CA PRO A 283 -7.29 -0.91 19.79
C PRO A 283 -5.77 -0.96 19.66
N GLY A 284 -5.10 0.16 19.90
CA GLY A 284 -3.65 0.27 19.90
C GLY A 284 -3.00 0.35 18.51
N CYS A 285 -3.77 0.32 17.43
CA CYS A 285 -3.29 0.46 16.06
C CYS A 285 -3.39 1.91 15.61
N GLY A 286 -2.41 2.35 14.80
CA GLY A 286 -2.39 3.67 14.16
C GLY A 286 -2.92 3.63 12.73
N HIS A 287 -2.43 4.56 11.92
CA HIS A 287 -2.77 4.67 10.49
C HIS A 287 -2.28 3.47 9.66
N LEU A 288 -1.27 2.75 10.14
CA LEU A 288 -0.76 1.54 9.50
C LEU A 288 -1.47 0.27 10.00
N ALA A 289 -2.76 0.35 10.37
CA ALA A 289 -3.49 -0.77 10.94
C ALA A 289 -3.41 -2.08 10.10
N PRO A 290 -3.44 -2.05 8.75
CA PRO A 290 -3.22 -3.25 7.92
C PRO A 290 -1.86 -3.91 8.09
N LEU A 291 -0.85 -3.20 8.59
CA LEU A 291 0.49 -3.72 8.88
C LEU A 291 0.69 -4.05 10.35
N GLU A 292 0.15 -3.23 11.25
CA GLU A 292 0.36 -3.34 12.70
C GLU A 292 -0.54 -4.41 13.33
N CYS A 293 -1.78 -4.51 12.88
CA CYS A 293 -2.83 -5.27 13.56
C CYS A 293 -3.43 -6.40 12.72
N THR A 294 -2.73 -6.83 11.68
CA THR A 294 -3.23 -7.81 10.71
C THR A 294 -3.68 -9.12 11.35
N CYS A 295 -3.00 -9.58 12.42
CA CYS A 295 -3.38 -10.83 13.09
C CYS A 295 -4.80 -10.80 13.66
N ALA A 296 -5.24 -9.64 14.18
CA ALA A 296 -6.60 -9.45 14.68
C ALA A 296 -7.58 -9.09 13.55
N MET A 297 -7.11 -8.36 12.56
CA MET A 297 -7.88 -7.83 11.43
C MET A 297 -8.19 -8.91 10.40
N GLY A 298 -7.21 -9.69 9.99
CA GLY A 298 -7.32 -10.65 8.88
C GLY A 298 -8.53 -11.59 8.98
N PRO A 299 -8.79 -12.25 10.13
CA PRO A 299 -9.98 -13.10 10.28
C PRO A 299 -11.32 -12.35 10.12
N LYS A 300 -11.39 -11.07 10.53
CA LYS A 300 -12.61 -10.26 10.41
C LYS A 300 -12.84 -9.81 8.97
N VAL A 301 -11.77 -9.42 8.27
CA VAL A 301 -11.81 -9.09 6.84
C VAL A 301 -12.24 -10.31 6.02
N VAL A 302 -11.67 -11.48 6.27
CA VAL A 302 -12.09 -12.74 5.62
C VAL A 302 -13.56 -13.06 5.90
N LYS A 303 -14.00 -12.93 7.15
CA LYS A 303 -15.40 -13.16 7.52
C LYS A 303 -16.35 -12.24 6.76
N PHE A 304 -15.99 -10.98 6.58
CA PHE A 304 -16.79 -10.02 5.80
C PHE A 304 -16.81 -10.39 4.31
N ALA A 305 -15.65 -10.73 3.75
CA ALA A 305 -15.53 -11.11 2.36
C ALA A 305 -16.33 -12.39 2.00
N GLN A 306 -16.56 -13.28 2.96
CA GLN A 306 -17.31 -14.53 2.77
C GLN A 306 -18.84 -14.43 2.96
N GLN A 307 -19.38 -13.26 3.33
CA GLN A 307 -20.81 -13.04 3.49
C GLN A 307 -21.53 -12.95 2.14
#